data_ef041234cd875ae675bb62beb23b1f22
#
_entry.id   ef041234cd875ae675bb62beb23b1f22
#
_cell.length_a   1.000
_cell.length_b   1.000
_cell.length_c   1.000
_cell.angle_alpha   90.00
_cell.angle_beta   90.00
_cell.angle_gamma   90.00
#
_symmetry.space_group_name_H-M   'P 1'
#
loop_
_entity.id
_entity.type
_entity.pdbx_description
1 polymer ?
#
loop_
_entity_poly.entity_id
_entity_poly.type
_entity_poly.pdbx_seq_one_letter_code
_entity_poly.pdbx_strand_id
1 'polypeptide(L)'
;MRWMLMAIVATVVSTPAGGGDTGSIVVTIDGLRNAKGSARVALFNREPGFPDEEPAAYRTFVAEIVGAQVLVRFEQLPSGTYAVAMYHDENGDAKFNKGLFGIPKEGYGVSNNIVHAVRAPKFSEAVIPVSDGVKEIAIRVHY
;
A
#
# COMPACT_ATOMS: atom_id res chain seq x y z
N MET A 1 61.22 -27.14 10.72
CA MET A 1 59.78 -27.42 10.85
C MET A 1 59.06 -26.11 11.06
N ARG A 2 58.30 -25.71 10.05
CA ARG A 2 57.48 -24.54 10.12
C ARG A 2 56.05 -24.97 10.43
N TRP A 3 55.57 -24.56 11.57
CA TRP A 3 54.18 -24.76 11.92
C TRP A 3 53.36 -23.61 11.32
N MET A 4 52.55 -23.90 10.33
CA MET A 4 51.62 -22.95 9.73
C MET A 4 50.38 -22.94 10.61
N LEU A 5 50.26 -21.91 11.43
CA LEU A 5 49.00 -21.60 12.14
C LEU A 5 48.01 -21.09 11.13
N MET A 6 47.08 -21.95 10.78
CA MET A 6 45.94 -21.60 9.95
C MET A 6 44.93 -20.88 10.87
N ALA A 7 44.88 -19.55 10.79
CA ALA A 7 43.88 -18.77 11.45
C ALA A 7 42.51 -18.99 10.74
N ILE A 8 41.65 -19.73 11.41
CA ILE A 8 40.26 -19.84 11.00
C ILE A 8 39.61 -18.51 11.35
N VAL A 9 39.41 -17.67 10.33
CA VAL A 9 38.57 -16.49 10.46
C VAL A 9 37.13 -16.99 10.45
N ALA A 10 36.55 -17.13 11.61
CA ALA A 10 35.12 -17.34 11.76
C ALA A 10 34.43 -16.03 11.38
N THR A 11 33.90 -15.97 10.16
CA THR A 11 32.95 -14.91 9.79
C THR A 11 31.68 -15.14 10.58
N VAL A 12 31.51 -14.37 11.63
CA VAL A 12 30.23 -14.28 12.34
C VAL A 12 29.27 -13.57 11.39
N VAL A 13 28.46 -14.35 10.70
CA VAL A 13 27.29 -13.82 10.02
C VAL A 13 26.31 -13.46 11.13
N SER A 14 26.28 -12.18 11.52
CA SER A 14 25.25 -11.70 12.43
C SER A 14 23.92 -11.70 11.66
N THR A 15 23.11 -12.72 11.93
CA THR A 15 21.70 -12.67 11.59
C THR A 15 21.07 -11.54 12.41
N PRO A 16 20.32 -10.62 11.78
CA PRO A 16 19.64 -9.59 12.56
C PRO A 16 18.68 -10.26 13.54
N ALA A 17 18.96 -10.08 14.83
CA ALA A 17 18.09 -10.56 15.88
C ALA A 17 16.78 -9.74 15.83
N GLY A 18 15.63 -10.41 15.77
CA GLY A 18 14.31 -9.78 15.83
C GLY A 18 13.56 -9.69 14.52
N GLY A 19 13.93 -10.46 13.50
CA GLY A 19 13.14 -10.59 12.28
C GLY A 19 11.93 -11.49 12.50
N GLY A 20 10.75 -10.91 12.82
CA GLY A 20 9.49 -11.58 12.51
C GLY A 20 9.36 -11.73 10.99
N ASP A 21 8.47 -12.62 10.55
CA ASP A 21 8.20 -12.78 9.13
C ASP A 21 7.77 -11.45 8.52
N THR A 22 8.30 -11.15 7.36
CA THR A 22 7.90 -10.00 6.56
C THR A 22 7.33 -10.45 5.23
N GLY A 23 6.37 -9.69 4.73
CA GLY A 23 5.75 -9.94 3.44
C GLY A 23 5.69 -8.68 2.59
N SER A 24 5.05 -8.83 1.45
CA SER A 24 4.82 -7.72 0.50
C SER A 24 3.38 -7.71 0.04
N ILE A 25 2.89 -6.53 -0.32
CA ILE A 25 1.63 -6.37 -1.03
C ILE A 25 1.95 -5.76 -2.40
N VAL A 26 1.49 -6.41 -3.45
CA VAL A 26 1.52 -5.87 -4.82
C VAL A 26 0.10 -5.44 -5.17
N VAL A 27 -0.08 -4.17 -5.43
CA VAL A 27 -1.37 -3.57 -5.75
C VAL A 27 -1.40 -3.24 -7.24
N THR A 28 -2.33 -3.84 -7.96
CA THR A 28 -2.65 -3.47 -9.32
C THR A 28 -3.89 -2.58 -9.31
N ILE A 29 -3.76 -1.36 -9.81
CA ILE A 29 -4.86 -0.39 -9.87
C ILE A 29 -5.31 -0.30 -11.32
N ASP A 30 -6.59 -0.57 -11.56
CA ASP A 30 -7.19 -0.49 -12.88
C ASP A 30 -8.45 0.40 -12.89
N GLY A 31 -8.99 0.65 -14.08
CA GLY A 31 -10.17 1.47 -14.25
C GLY A 31 -9.92 2.97 -14.17
N LEU A 32 -8.66 3.42 -14.25
CA LEU A 32 -8.34 4.84 -14.36
C LEU A 32 -8.90 5.41 -15.67
N ARG A 33 -9.68 6.49 -15.57
CA ARG A 33 -10.33 7.10 -16.73
C ARG A 33 -9.41 7.92 -17.61
N ASN A 34 -8.25 8.36 -17.08
CA ASN A 34 -7.21 9.08 -17.83
C ASN A 34 -5.87 8.97 -17.08
N ALA A 35 -4.82 9.53 -17.67
CA ALA A 35 -3.47 9.54 -17.09
C ALA A 35 -3.08 10.90 -16.50
N LYS A 36 -4.06 11.77 -16.20
CA LYS A 36 -3.79 13.07 -15.59
C LYS A 36 -3.42 12.93 -14.13
N GLY A 37 -2.53 13.80 -13.64
CA GLY A 37 -2.12 13.81 -12.25
C GLY A 37 -1.40 12.53 -11.83
N SER A 38 -1.77 11.99 -10.69
CA SER A 38 -1.12 10.81 -10.11
C SER A 38 -2.12 9.90 -9.41
N ALA A 39 -1.73 8.65 -9.19
CA ALA A 39 -2.42 7.75 -8.29
C ALA A 39 -1.76 7.84 -6.91
N ARG A 40 -2.50 8.27 -5.91
CA ARG A 40 -2.02 8.34 -4.53
C ARG A 40 -2.54 7.13 -3.77
N VAL A 41 -1.61 6.37 -3.21
CA VAL A 41 -1.89 5.09 -2.58
C VAL A 41 -1.42 5.14 -1.13
N ALA A 42 -2.30 4.77 -0.22
CA ALA A 42 -2.02 4.74 1.20
C ALA A 42 -2.23 3.33 1.77
N LEU A 43 -1.27 2.87 2.54
CA LEU A 43 -1.31 1.60 3.25
C LEU A 43 -1.57 1.88 4.73
N PHE A 44 -2.64 1.33 5.26
CA PHE A 44 -3.02 1.45 6.66
C PHE A 44 -2.79 0.12 7.38
N ASN A 45 -2.31 0.19 8.61
CA ASN A 45 -2.16 -0.96 9.50
C ASN A 45 -3.08 -0.89 10.72
N ARG A 46 -3.97 0.10 10.76
CA ARG A 46 -4.97 0.31 11.80
C ARG A 46 -6.11 1.19 11.30
N GLU A 47 -7.22 1.18 12.02
CA GLU A 47 -8.47 1.84 11.61
C GLU A 47 -8.41 3.38 11.57
N PRO A 48 -7.80 4.09 12.54
CA PRO A 48 -7.88 5.56 12.55
C PRO A 48 -7.33 6.19 11.26
N GLY A 49 -8.14 7.05 10.66
CA GLY A 49 -7.81 7.78 9.45
C GLY A 49 -8.10 7.05 8.14
N PHE A 50 -8.41 5.77 8.18
CA PHE A 50 -8.81 5.04 6.97
C PHE A 50 -10.21 5.48 6.51
N PRO A 51 -10.44 5.69 5.22
CA PRO A 51 -9.53 5.48 4.09
C PRO A 51 -8.82 6.74 3.57
N ASP A 52 -9.14 7.93 4.04
CA ASP A 52 -8.80 9.18 3.35
C ASP A 52 -7.89 10.15 4.12
N GLU A 53 -7.53 9.84 5.35
CA GLU A 53 -6.57 10.64 6.12
C GLU A 53 -5.14 10.14 5.87
N GLU A 54 -4.54 10.59 4.79
CA GLU A 54 -3.19 10.17 4.37
C GLU A 54 -2.14 10.33 5.48
N PRO A 55 -2.14 11.37 6.32
CA PRO A 55 -1.18 11.48 7.43
C PRO A 55 -1.27 10.36 8.47
N ALA A 56 -2.39 9.68 8.57
CA ALA A 56 -2.59 8.54 9.48
C ALA A 56 -2.12 7.20 8.88
N ALA A 57 -1.76 7.18 7.61
CA ALA A 57 -1.32 5.97 6.93
C ALA A 57 0.05 5.48 7.45
N TYR A 58 0.22 4.17 7.43
CA TYR A 58 1.49 3.53 7.76
C TYR A 58 2.56 3.80 6.71
N ARG A 59 2.20 3.73 5.42
CA ARG A 59 3.04 4.11 4.27
C ARG A 59 2.18 4.72 3.18
N THR A 60 2.79 5.57 2.37
CA THR A 60 2.15 6.19 1.22
C THR A 60 3.04 6.03 -0.01
N PHE A 61 2.42 6.04 -1.19
CA PHE A 61 3.11 6.02 -2.46
C PHE A 61 2.37 6.89 -3.46
N VAL A 62 3.09 7.73 -4.17
CA VAL A 62 2.57 8.54 -5.26
C VAL A 62 3.08 7.94 -6.57
N ALA A 63 2.18 7.36 -7.35
CA ALA A 63 2.51 6.69 -8.59
C ALA A 63 2.19 7.58 -9.79
N GLU A 64 3.14 7.68 -10.71
CA GLU A 64 2.88 8.23 -12.03
C GLU A 64 1.97 7.27 -12.81
N ILE A 65 0.98 7.82 -13.50
CA ILE A 65 0.06 7.04 -14.31
C ILE A 65 0.60 6.94 -15.73
N VAL A 66 0.96 5.72 -16.14
CA VAL A 66 1.39 5.41 -17.49
C VAL A 66 0.43 4.36 -18.05
N GLY A 67 -0.38 4.76 -19.03
CA GLY A 67 -1.45 3.91 -19.53
C GLY A 67 -2.67 3.88 -18.60
N ALA A 68 -3.43 2.79 -18.63
CA ALA A 68 -4.69 2.63 -17.90
C ALA A 68 -4.55 1.89 -16.57
N GLN A 69 -3.35 1.43 -16.24
CA GLN A 69 -3.10 0.58 -15.09
C GLN A 69 -1.84 1.03 -14.36
N VAL A 70 -1.86 0.95 -13.04
CA VAL A 70 -0.74 1.29 -12.18
C VAL A 70 -0.42 0.11 -11.27
N LEU A 71 0.86 -0.18 -11.09
CA LEU A 71 1.35 -1.18 -10.18
C LEU A 71 2.12 -0.51 -9.03
N VAL A 72 1.75 -0.83 -7.80
CA VAL A 72 2.40 -0.33 -6.58
C VAL A 72 2.79 -1.51 -5.71
N ARG A 73 4.00 -1.46 -5.17
CA ARG A 73 4.53 -2.52 -4.31
C ARG A 73 4.91 -1.96 -2.94
N PHE A 74 4.39 -2.57 -1.89
CA PHE A 74 4.81 -2.34 -0.52
C PHE A 74 5.59 -3.54 -0.02
N GLU A 75 6.86 -3.35 0.29
CA GLU A 75 7.76 -4.42 0.68
C GLU A 75 8.15 -4.36 2.16
N GLN A 76 8.67 -5.47 2.68
CA GLN A 76 9.15 -5.58 4.06
C GLN A 76 8.09 -5.19 5.09
N LEU A 77 6.88 -5.69 4.90
CA LEU A 77 5.77 -5.48 5.81
C LEU A 77 5.82 -6.51 6.93
N PRO A 78 5.86 -6.10 8.20
CA PRO A 78 5.68 -7.03 9.31
C PRO A 78 4.37 -7.80 9.18
N SER A 79 4.36 -9.04 9.63
CA SER A 79 3.12 -9.84 9.65
C SER A 79 2.02 -9.10 10.41
N GLY A 80 0.84 -9.06 9.84
CA GLY A 80 -0.29 -8.34 10.41
C GLY A 80 -1.41 -8.16 9.40
N THR A 81 -2.35 -7.29 9.73
CA THR A 81 -3.46 -6.92 8.86
C THR A 81 -3.28 -5.49 8.35
N TYR A 82 -3.54 -5.32 7.07
CA TYR A 82 -3.39 -4.05 6.37
C TYR A 82 -4.62 -3.77 5.53
N ALA A 83 -4.83 -2.50 5.20
CA ALA A 83 -5.79 -2.09 4.20
C ALA A 83 -5.16 -1.05 3.29
N VAL A 84 -5.54 -1.07 2.02
CA VAL A 84 -5.03 -0.15 1.01
C VAL A 84 -6.17 0.75 0.56
N ALA A 85 -5.90 2.04 0.49
CA ALA A 85 -6.79 3.02 -0.12
C ALA A 85 -6.04 3.82 -1.17
N MET A 86 -6.72 4.19 -2.22
CA MET A 86 -6.14 5.02 -3.27
C MET A 86 -7.15 6.05 -3.79
N TYR A 87 -6.64 7.13 -4.32
CA TYR A 87 -7.44 8.05 -5.13
C TYR A 87 -6.64 8.56 -6.33
N HIS A 88 -7.38 8.93 -7.37
CA HIS A 88 -6.82 9.51 -8.58
C HIS A 88 -6.79 11.02 -8.42
N ASP A 89 -5.63 11.56 -8.09
CA ASP A 89 -5.40 13.00 -7.93
C ASP A 89 -5.20 13.63 -9.31
N GLU A 90 -6.31 13.91 -9.99
CA GLU A 90 -6.29 14.41 -11.38
C GLU A 90 -5.75 15.83 -11.49
N ASN A 91 -5.99 16.69 -10.50
CA ASN A 91 -5.58 18.09 -10.51
C ASN A 91 -4.22 18.34 -9.84
N GLY A 92 -3.60 17.33 -9.24
CA GLY A 92 -2.29 17.43 -8.64
C GLY A 92 -2.23 18.25 -7.34
N ASP A 93 -3.37 18.44 -6.65
CA ASP A 93 -3.43 19.23 -5.40
C ASP A 93 -3.09 18.44 -4.13
N ALA A 94 -2.82 17.15 -4.27
CA ALA A 94 -2.53 16.23 -3.16
C ALA A 94 -3.66 16.10 -2.14
N LYS A 95 -4.90 16.37 -2.55
CA LYS A 95 -6.09 16.29 -1.73
C LYS A 95 -7.14 15.42 -2.40
N PHE A 96 -7.82 14.61 -1.60
CA PHE A 96 -8.99 13.89 -2.07
C PHE A 96 -10.19 14.84 -2.11
N ASN A 97 -10.49 15.34 -3.29
CA ASN A 97 -11.54 16.34 -3.50
C ASN A 97 -12.93 15.71 -3.38
N LYS A 98 -13.76 16.31 -2.55
CA LYS A 98 -15.14 15.91 -2.31
C LYS A 98 -16.07 17.08 -2.64
N GLY A 99 -17.24 16.75 -3.18
CA GLY A 99 -18.31 17.69 -3.44
C GLY A 99 -19.28 17.84 -2.26
N LEU A 100 -20.50 18.26 -2.60
CA LEU A 100 -21.60 18.35 -1.64
C LEU A 100 -21.86 16.99 -0.99
N PHE A 101 -22.17 17.01 0.32
CA PHE A 101 -22.46 15.82 1.13
C PHE A 101 -21.30 14.80 1.20
N GLY A 102 -20.05 15.23 0.97
CA GLY A 102 -18.88 14.37 1.00
C GLY A 102 -18.78 13.40 -0.18
N ILE A 103 -19.51 13.64 -1.26
CA ILE A 103 -19.44 12.80 -2.47
C ILE A 103 -18.09 13.01 -3.15
N PRO A 104 -17.30 11.95 -3.41
CA PRO A 104 -16.03 12.11 -4.09
C PRO A 104 -16.17 12.71 -5.49
N LYS A 105 -15.29 13.65 -5.82
CA LYS A 105 -15.15 14.22 -7.17
C LYS A 105 -14.07 13.54 -7.98
N GLU A 106 -13.13 12.89 -7.30
CA GLU A 106 -12.04 12.15 -7.91
C GLU A 106 -12.26 10.65 -7.78
N GLY A 107 -11.66 9.87 -8.67
CA GLY A 107 -11.73 8.43 -8.60
C GLY A 107 -11.06 7.88 -7.33
N TYR A 108 -11.60 6.84 -6.77
CA TYR A 108 -11.10 6.22 -5.56
C TYR A 108 -11.31 4.70 -5.56
N GLY A 109 -10.59 4.03 -4.70
CA GLY A 109 -10.76 2.59 -4.48
C GLY A 109 -10.07 2.14 -3.20
N VAL A 110 -10.52 1.02 -2.68
CA VAL A 110 -9.90 0.40 -1.51
C VAL A 110 -9.71 -1.11 -1.76
N SER A 111 -8.84 -1.73 -0.98
CA SER A 111 -8.66 -3.17 -1.00
C SER A 111 -9.99 -3.90 -0.76
N ASN A 112 -10.10 -5.10 -1.33
CA ASN A 112 -11.34 -5.90 -1.39
C ASN A 112 -12.46 -5.24 -2.21
N ASN A 113 -12.17 -4.13 -2.90
CA ASN A 113 -13.12 -3.42 -3.77
C ASN A 113 -14.45 -3.07 -3.09
N ILE A 114 -14.39 -2.68 -1.82
CA ILE A 114 -15.57 -2.28 -1.06
C ILE A 114 -16.05 -0.91 -1.53
N VAL A 115 -17.30 -0.83 -1.89
CA VAL A 115 -17.98 0.40 -2.32
C VAL A 115 -19.33 0.49 -1.64
N HIS A 116 -19.61 1.62 -1.01
CA HIS A 116 -20.92 1.91 -0.42
C HIS A 116 -21.48 3.19 -1.05
N ALA A 117 -22.80 3.21 -1.26
CA ALA A 117 -23.46 4.34 -1.90
C ALA A 117 -23.47 5.63 -1.05
N VAL A 118 -23.48 5.49 0.29
CA VAL A 118 -23.73 6.61 1.21
C VAL A 118 -22.71 6.75 2.34
N ARG A 119 -21.70 5.92 2.39
CA ARG A 119 -20.63 6.00 3.39
C ARG A 119 -19.28 5.52 2.84
N ALA A 120 -18.21 5.94 3.50
CA ALA A 120 -16.88 5.43 3.22
C ALA A 120 -16.75 3.94 3.64
N PRO A 121 -15.89 3.17 2.96
CA PRO A 121 -15.51 1.84 3.42
C PRO A 121 -14.84 1.88 4.80
N LYS A 122 -15.08 0.86 5.61
CA LYS A 122 -14.41 0.70 6.90
C LYS A 122 -13.13 -0.09 6.76
N PHE A 123 -12.18 0.17 7.64
CA PHE A 123 -10.93 -0.61 7.70
C PHE A 123 -11.20 -2.12 7.78
N SER A 124 -12.13 -2.53 8.65
CA SER A 124 -12.49 -3.94 8.83
C SER A 124 -13.02 -4.63 7.57
N GLU A 125 -13.59 -3.89 6.64
CA GLU A 125 -14.07 -4.42 5.36
C GLU A 125 -12.95 -4.58 4.34
N ALA A 126 -11.89 -3.81 4.46
CA ALA A 126 -10.80 -3.72 3.49
C ALA A 126 -9.52 -4.45 3.91
N VAL A 127 -9.52 -5.13 5.06
CA VAL A 127 -8.31 -5.76 5.61
C VAL A 127 -7.81 -6.93 4.76
N ILE A 128 -6.49 -6.98 4.66
CA ILE A 128 -5.73 -8.02 3.99
C ILE A 128 -4.74 -8.59 5.00
N PRO A 129 -4.75 -9.90 5.27
CA PRO A 129 -3.72 -10.51 6.10
C PRO A 129 -2.41 -10.63 5.32
N VAL A 130 -1.32 -10.23 5.96
CA VAL A 130 0.03 -10.35 5.41
C VAL A 130 0.89 -11.16 6.39
N SER A 131 1.58 -12.15 5.86
CA SER A 131 2.59 -12.92 6.57
C SER A 131 3.87 -12.95 5.75
N ASP A 132 4.52 -14.07 5.57
CA ASP A 132 5.62 -14.21 4.62
C ASP A 132 5.10 -14.24 3.17
N GLY A 133 5.97 -13.91 2.22
CA GLY A 133 5.67 -13.97 0.80
C GLY A 133 4.95 -12.73 0.27
N VAL A 134 4.36 -12.87 -0.91
CA VAL A 134 3.74 -11.78 -1.67
C VAL A 134 2.23 -11.95 -1.70
N LYS A 135 1.51 -10.91 -1.29
CA LYS A 135 0.07 -10.81 -1.42
C LYS A 135 -0.25 -9.92 -2.62
N GLU A 136 -0.89 -10.47 -3.63
CA GLU A 136 -1.33 -9.73 -4.81
C GLU A 136 -2.80 -9.31 -4.66
N ILE A 137 -3.09 -8.04 -4.88
CA ILE A 137 -4.45 -7.51 -4.86
C ILE A 137 -4.69 -6.62 -6.08
N ALA A 138 -5.94 -6.50 -6.47
CA ALA A 138 -6.37 -5.58 -7.51
C ALA A 138 -7.41 -4.62 -6.95
N ILE A 139 -7.24 -3.34 -7.24
CA ILE A 139 -8.18 -2.28 -6.87
C ILE A 139 -8.72 -1.66 -8.16
N ARG A 140 -10.04 -1.64 -8.28
CA ARG A 140 -10.71 -0.95 -9.36
C ARG A 140 -11.15 0.44 -8.92
N VAL A 141 -10.79 1.44 -9.70
CA VAL A 141 -11.14 2.84 -9.42
C VAL A 141 -12.61 3.10 -9.76
N HIS A 142 -13.30 3.77 -8.86
CA HIS A 142 -14.66 4.25 -9.03
C HIS A 142 -14.67 5.78 -9.15
N TYR A 143 -15.52 6.28 -10.04
CA TYR A 143 -15.71 7.72 -10.27
C TYR A 143 -17.14 8.12 -9.98
#